data_ace6ea62fb0eaa8fbcbeea22aa66e1c7
#
_entry.id   ace6ea62fb0eaa8fbcbeea22aa66e1c7
#
_cell.length_a   1.000
_cell.length_b   1.000
_cell.length_c   1.000
_cell.angle_alpha   90.00
_cell.angle_beta   90.00
_cell.angle_gamma   90.00
#
_symmetry.space_group_name_H-M   'P 1'
#
loop_
_entity.id
_entity.type
_entity.pdbx_description
1 polymer ?
#
loop_
_entity_poly.entity_id
_entity_poly.type
_entity_poly.pdbx_seq_one_letter_code
_entity_poly.pdbx_strand_id
1 'polypeptide(L)'
;MGLNHCLDYLVKEHEELLKVAAKIESLLESASKNDFAEHVKAFAELRSLEHSFTGIVEHCHAGDRLVESRYYKDFARKDRARIDADHRQIVHAVASFREELKCASPDRNMAMILPGMDLVKLLREHVAFEEEVFKQRRSPTESHEKKTAGSGRAKRPRATRRKA
;
A
#
# COMPACT_ATOMS: atom_id res chain seq x y z
N MET A 1 21.42 -3.13 -4.16
CA MET A 1 20.37 -3.28 -3.15
C MET A 1 19.54 -4.49 -3.54
N GLY A 2 19.30 -5.46 -2.66
CA GLY A 2 18.50 -6.66 -2.96
C GLY A 2 17.00 -6.39 -2.81
N LEU A 3 16.16 -7.21 -3.45
CA LEU A 3 14.70 -7.10 -3.39
C LEU A 3 14.17 -7.02 -1.94
N ASN A 4 14.64 -7.91 -1.06
CA ASN A 4 14.19 -7.94 0.34
C ASN A 4 14.46 -6.62 1.07
N HIS A 5 15.60 -5.97 0.82
CA HIS A 5 15.93 -4.68 1.44
C HIS A 5 14.99 -3.56 0.96
N CYS A 6 14.61 -3.54 -0.31
CA CYS A 6 13.62 -2.59 -0.82
C CYS A 6 12.25 -2.83 -0.20
N LEU A 7 11.85 -4.11 -0.06
CA LEU A 7 10.57 -4.47 0.58
C LEU A 7 10.55 -4.13 2.07
N ASP A 8 11.68 -4.31 2.77
CA ASP A 8 11.80 -3.93 4.19
C ASP A 8 11.72 -2.41 4.40
N TYR A 9 12.25 -1.63 3.44
CA TYR A 9 12.12 -0.18 3.45
C TYR A 9 10.66 0.24 3.27
N LEU A 10 9.96 -0.32 2.27
CA LEU A 10 8.55 -0.02 2.02
C LEU A 10 7.64 -0.39 3.20
N VAL A 11 7.89 -1.52 3.86
CA VAL A 11 7.13 -1.91 5.07
C VAL A 11 7.28 -0.86 6.17
N LYS A 12 8.48 -0.30 6.38
CA LYS A 12 8.68 0.78 7.34
C LYS A 12 7.96 2.07 6.95
N GLU A 13 7.95 2.43 5.67
CA GLU A 13 7.15 3.56 5.19
C GLU A 13 5.66 3.33 5.43
N HIS A 14 5.15 2.11 5.20
CA HIS A 14 3.77 1.74 5.49
C HIS A 14 3.42 1.87 6.97
N GLU A 15 4.32 1.47 7.88
CA GLU A 15 4.13 1.69 9.32
C GLU A 15 3.95 3.18 9.66
N GLU A 16 4.73 4.06 9.04
CA GLU A 16 4.58 5.51 9.23
C GLU A 16 3.28 6.04 8.63
N LEU A 17 2.89 5.58 7.43
CA LEU A 17 1.60 5.94 6.82
C LEU A 17 0.41 5.55 7.72
N LEU A 18 0.44 4.35 8.30
CA LEU A 18 -0.61 3.89 9.21
C LEU A 18 -0.66 4.70 10.51
N LYS A 19 0.49 5.14 11.05
CA LYS A 19 0.54 6.05 12.21
C LYS A 19 -0.10 7.39 11.87
N VAL A 20 0.20 7.94 10.70
CA VAL A 20 -0.40 9.20 10.23
C VAL A 20 -1.92 9.03 10.05
N ALA A 21 -2.36 7.94 9.43
CA ALA A 21 -3.78 7.63 9.27
C ALA A 21 -4.51 7.56 10.62
N ALA A 22 -3.94 6.84 11.60
CA ALA A 22 -4.51 6.75 12.96
C ALA A 22 -4.55 8.11 13.67
N LYS A 23 -3.54 8.96 13.48
CA LYS A 23 -3.50 10.31 14.05
C LYS A 23 -4.58 11.19 13.44
N ILE A 24 -4.74 11.17 12.11
CA ILE A 24 -5.81 11.90 11.41
C ILE A 24 -7.17 11.46 11.93
N GLU A 25 -7.45 10.16 11.96
CA GLU A 25 -8.72 9.61 12.44
C GLU A 25 -9.05 10.07 13.86
N SER A 26 -8.12 9.93 14.80
CA SER A 26 -8.28 10.36 16.18
C SER A 26 -8.59 11.85 16.31
N LEU A 27 -7.94 12.69 15.49
CA LEU A 27 -8.17 14.13 15.48
C LEU A 27 -9.53 14.48 14.87
N LEU A 28 -9.97 13.78 13.80
CA LEU A 28 -11.29 13.96 13.21
C LEU A 28 -12.40 13.53 14.18
N GLU A 29 -12.20 12.43 14.90
CA GLU A 29 -13.12 12.01 15.97
C GLU A 29 -13.22 13.07 17.09
N SER A 30 -12.09 13.63 17.51
CA SER A 30 -12.07 14.71 18.50
C SER A 30 -12.75 15.98 17.97
N ALA A 31 -12.54 16.31 16.70
CA ALA A 31 -13.19 17.42 16.03
C ALA A 31 -14.69 17.22 15.83
N SER A 32 -15.20 16.01 15.87
CA SER A 32 -16.64 15.71 15.76
C SER A 32 -17.42 15.83 17.08
N LYS A 33 -16.74 15.93 18.22
CA LYS A 33 -17.37 16.06 19.53
C LYS A 33 -17.95 17.47 19.73
N ASN A 34 -18.98 17.58 20.55
CA ASN A 34 -19.64 18.87 20.87
C ASN A 34 -18.87 19.75 21.87
N ASP A 35 -17.55 19.55 22.01
CA ASP A 35 -16.68 20.36 22.86
C ASP A 35 -15.86 21.31 21.97
N PHE A 36 -16.15 22.58 22.06
CA PHE A 36 -15.50 23.62 21.26
C PHE A 36 -14.00 23.72 21.51
N ALA A 37 -13.54 23.52 22.75
CA ALA A 37 -12.11 23.60 23.07
C ALA A 37 -11.32 22.41 22.50
N GLU A 38 -11.83 21.19 22.64
CA GLU A 38 -11.25 19.99 22.02
C GLU A 38 -11.22 20.12 20.50
N HIS A 39 -12.26 20.66 19.94
CA HIS A 39 -12.43 20.93 18.53
C HIS A 39 -11.38 21.89 17.97
N VAL A 40 -11.20 23.07 18.57
CA VAL A 40 -10.18 24.03 18.16
C VAL A 40 -8.78 23.41 18.27
N LYS A 41 -8.51 22.62 19.31
CA LYS A 41 -7.23 21.92 19.50
C LYS A 41 -7.01 20.87 18.40
N ALA A 42 -7.99 20.00 18.15
CA ALA A 42 -7.88 18.97 17.11
C ALA A 42 -7.65 19.59 15.73
N PHE A 43 -8.30 20.70 15.46
CA PHE A 43 -8.14 21.43 14.21
C PHE A 43 -6.73 22.02 14.05
N ALA A 44 -6.19 22.64 15.10
CA ALA A 44 -4.82 23.16 15.08
C ALA A 44 -3.79 22.03 14.87
N GLU A 45 -4.02 20.87 15.52
CA GLU A 45 -3.17 19.69 15.34
C GLU A 45 -3.25 19.10 13.91
N LEU A 46 -4.46 19.02 13.32
CA LEU A 46 -4.61 18.59 11.93
C LEU A 46 -3.83 19.49 10.96
N ARG A 47 -3.88 20.80 11.15
CA ARG A 47 -3.09 21.76 10.36
C ARG A 47 -1.58 21.60 10.54
N SER A 48 -1.14 21.13 11.70
CA SER A 48 0.29 20.86 11.95
C SER A 48 0.84 19.62 11.25
N LEU A 49 -0.03 18.77 10.68
CA LEU A 49 0.36 17.54 9.95
C LEU A 49 0.85 17.79 8.52
N GLU A 50 1.16 19.02 8.13
CA GLU A 50 1.61 19.37 6.78
C GLU A 50 2.83 18.56 6.32
N HIS A 51 3.80 18.34 7.21
CA HIS A 51 4.95 17.47 6.92
C HIS A 51 4.53 16.01 6.67
N SER A 52 3.58 15.50 7.44
CA SER A 52 3.05 14.15 7.26
C SER A 52 2.32 13.99 5.92
N PHE A 53 1.55 15.00 5.51
CA PHE A 53 0.91 15.01 4.19
C PHE A 53 1.93 15.00 3.05
N THR A 54 3.02 15.73 3.20
CA THR A 54 4.13 15.71 2.25
C THR A 54 4.74 14.31 2.18
N GLY A 55 4.99 13.66 3.32
CA GLY A 55 5.50 12.28 3.37
C GLY A 55 4.58 11.26 2.68
N ILE A 56 3.26 11.40 2.82
CA ILE A 56 2.29 10.55 2.09
C ILE A 56 2.47 10.70 0.56
N VAL A 57 2.54 11.95 0.09
CA VAL A 57 2.72 12.24 -1.35
C VAL A 57 4.07 11.74 -1.86
N GLU A 58 5.13 11.90 -1.06
CA GLU A 58 6.47 11.40 -1.40
C GLU A 58 6.49 9.88 -1.49
N HIS A 59 5.79 9.16 -0.61
CA HIS A 59 5.64 7.70 -0.71
C HIS A 59 4.98 7.31 -2.03
N CYS A 60 3.86 7.93 -2.40
CA CYS A 60 3.18 7.66 -3.66
C CYS A 60 4.08 7.92 -4.88
N HIS A 61 4.88 8.99 -4.85
CA HIS A 61 5.83 9.30 -5.94
C HIS A 61 7.08 8.41 -5.91
N ALA A 62 7.50 7.90 -4.74
CA ALA A 62 8.60 6.94 -4.64
C ALA A 62 8.18 5.58 -5.21
N GLY A 63 6.90 5.20 -5.05
CA GLY A 63 6.30 4.08 -5.75
C GLY A 63 6.49 4.19 -7.26
N ASP A 64 6.24 5.37 -7.85
CA ASP A 64 6.49 5.63 -9.27
C ASP A 64 7.97 5.40 -9.67
N ARG A 65 8.92 5.75 -8.82
CA ARG A 65 10.36 5.46 -9.02
C ARG A 65 10.72 3.99 -8.86
N LEU A 66 10.03 3.26 -7.98
CA LEU A 66 10.14 1.81 -7.86
C LEU A 66 9.53 1.09 -9.08
N VAL A 67 8.51 1.69 -9.72
CA VAL A 67 7.96 1.22 -11.01
C VAL A 67 9.02 1.15 -12.09
N GLU A 68 9.93 2.11 -12.14
CA GLU A 68 11.09 2.10 -13.03
C GLU A 68 12.17 1.09 -12.56
N SER A 69 12.12 0.65 -11.30
CA SER A 69 13.08 -0.30 -10.78
C SER A 69 12.87 -1.68 -11.41
N ARG A 70 13.99 -2.42 -11.53
CA ARG A 70 14.02 -3.79 -12.07
C ARG A 70 13.02 -4.73 -11.38
N TYR A 71 12.68 -4.47 -10.12
CA TYR A 71 11.85 -5.34 -9.28
C TYR A 71 10.35 -5.13 -9.50
N TYR A 72 9.92 -3.92 -9.82
CA TYR A 72 8.50 -3.64 -10.07
C TYR A 72 8.00 -4.30 -11.37
N LYS A 73 8.89 -4.54 -12.34
CA LYS A 73 8.55 -5.26 -13.57
C LYS A 73 8.12 -6.70 -13.33
N ASP A 74 8.53 -7.27 -12.20
CA ASP A 74 8.21 -8.64 -11.82
C ASP A 74 6.81 -8.78 -11.18
N PHE A 75 6.17 -7.68 -10.78
CA PHE A 75 4.79 -7.71 -10.29
C PHE A 75 3.80 -7.97 -11.44
N ALA A 76 2.69 -8.64 -11.13
CA ALA A 76 1.64 -8.83 -12.11
C ALA A 76 1.12 -7.47 -12.61
N ARG A 77 0.85 -7.37 -13.91
CA ARG A 77 0.38 -6.11 -14.54
C ARG A 77 -0.84 -5.52 -13.83
N LYS A 78 -1.78 -6.38 -13.40
CA LYS A 78 -2.98 -5.97 -12.67
C LYS A 78 -2.67 -5.33 -11.32
N ASP A 79 -1.69 -5.89 -10.58
CA ASP A 79 -1.31 -5.41 -9.24
C ASP A 79 -0.62 -4.05 -9.35
N ARG A 80 0.28 -3.89 -10.32
CA ARG A 80 0.89 -2.59 -10.64
C ARG A 80 -0.14 -1.54 -11.00
N ALA A 81 -1.06 -1.86 -11.90
CA ALA A 81 -2.11 -0.93 -12.32
C ALA A 81 -3.00 -0.49 -11.16
N ARG A 82 -3.24 -1.38 -10.18
CA ARG A 82 -3.97 -1.03 -8.97
C ARG A 82 -3.15 -0.13 -8.05
N ILE A 83 -1.89 -0.46 -7.77
CA ILE A 83 -0.99 0.38 -6.97
C ILE A 83 -0.92 1.80 -7.54
N ASP A 84 -0.68 1.92 -8.86
CA ASP A 84 -0.62 3.22 -9.54
C ASP A 84 -1.95 3.99 -9.44
N ALA A 85 -3.09 3.29 -9.47
CA ALA A 85 -4.40 3.90 -9.32
C ALA A 85 -4.63 4.38 -7.88
N ASP A 86 -4.28 3.56 -6.90
CA ASP A 86 -4.39 3.89 -5.48
C ASP A 86 -3.49 5.10 -5.13
N HIS A 87 -2.24 5.14 -5.62
CA HIS A 87 -1.35 6.28 -5.44
C HIS A 87 -1.95 7.59 -5.95
N ARG A 88 -2.51 7.59 -7.18
CA ARG A 88 -3.17 8.80 -7.73
C ARG A 88 -4.38 9.22 -6.90
N GLN A 89 -5.18 8.27 -6.41
CA GLN A 89 -6.32 8.58 -5.55
C GLN A 89 -5.88 9.16 -4.21
N ILE A 90 -4.84 8.61 -3.59
CA ILE A 90 -4.28 9.12 -2.32
C ILE A 90 -3.75 10.55 -2.50
N VAL A 91 -2.96 10.81 -3.54
CA VAL A 91 -2.44 12.17 -3.82
C VAL A 91 -3.58 13.17 -3.99
N HIS A 92 -4.65 12.79 -4.72
CA HIS A 92 -5.83 13.63 -4.88
C HIS A 92 -6.56 13.83 -3.54
N ALA A 93 -6.75 12.78 -2.75
CA ALA A 93 -7.40 12.86 -1.44
C ALA A 93 -6.63 13.75 -0.46
N VAL A 94 -5.29 13.64 -0.44
CA VAL A 94 -4.43 14.54 0.36
C VAL A 94 -4.63 15.99 -0.07
N ALA A 95 -4.62 16.28 -1.37
CA ALA A 95 -4.82 17.64 -1.88
C ALA A 95 -6.19 18.20 -1.48
N SER A 96 -7.26 17.40 -1.67
CA SER A 96 -8.62 17.80 -1.28
C SER A 96 -8.74 18.05 0.21
N PHE A 97 -8.21 17.15 1.05
CA PHE A 97 -8.25 17.32 2.50
C PHE A 97 -7.49 18.54 2.98
N ARG A 98 -6.31 18.83 2.39
CA ARG A 98 -5.53 20.05 2.68
C ARG A 98 -6.30 21.32 2.32
N GLU A 99 -7.01 21.36 1.19
CA GLU A 99 -7.84 22.52 0.82
C GLU A 99 -9.01 22.72 1.79
N GLU A 100 -9.69 21.64 2.19
CA GLU A 100 -10.73 21.75 3.22
C GLU A 100 -10.17 22.25 4.56
N LEU A 101 -8.98 21.78 4.97
CA LEU A 101 -8.32 22.27 6.18
C LEU A 101 -7.95 23.75 6.13
N LYS A 102 -7.60 24.29 4.96
CA LYS A 102 -7.34 25.73 4.77
C LYS A 102 -8.62 26.56 4.87
N CYS A 103 -9.69 26.06 4.26
CA CYS A 103 -10.97 26.76 4.19
C CYS A 103 -11.82 26.58 5.45
N ALA A 104 -11.54 25.57 6.26
CA ALA A 104 -12.32 25.24 7.44
C ALA A 104 -12.13 26.31 8.53
N SER A 105 -13.23 26.65 9.18
CA SER A 105 -13.28 27.47 10.40
C SER A 105 -13.89 26.64 11.52
N PRO A 106 -13.68 27.00 12.79
CA PRO A 106 -14.30 26.28 13.90
C PRO A 106 -15.82 26.10 13.78
N ASP A 107 -16.50 26.97 13.05
CA ASP A 107 -17.95 26.94 12.83
C ASP A 107 -18.37 26.08 11.61
N ARG A 108 -17.42 25.60 10.79
CA ARG A 108 -17.68 24.87 9.53
C ARG A 108 -16.92 23.57 9.38
N ASN A 109 -16.80 22.83 10.46
CA ASN A 109 -15.93 21.66 10.50
C ASN A 109 -16.37 20.42 9.78
N MET A 110 -17.66 20.24 9.61
CA MET A 110 -18.22 19.00 9.05
C MET A 110 -17.71 18.73 7.64
N ALA A 111 -17.37 19.79 6.88
CA ALA A 111 -16.88 19.65 5.50
C ALA A 111 -15.54 18.90 5.38
N MET A 112 -14.67 19.01 6.39
CA MET A 112 -13.35 18.32 6.36
C MET A 112 -13.39 16.88 6.84
N ILE A 113 -14.42 16.50 7.63
CA ILE A 113 -14.46 15.16 8.26
C ILE A 113 -14.54 14.06 7.20
N LEU A 114 -15.44 14.18 6.24
CA LEU A 114 -15.60 13.16 5.19
C LEU A 114 -14.33 13.01 4.33
N PRO A 115 -13.74 14.07 3.76
CA PRO A 115 -12.48 13.95 3.02
C PRO A 115 -11.33 13.37 3.84
N GLY A 116 -11.25 13.71 5.13
CA GLY A 116 -10.22 13.16 6.02
C GLY A 116 -10.43 11.66 6.30
N MET A 117 -11.66 11.22 6.55
CA MET A 117 -11.99 9.80 6.73
C MET A 117 -11.79 9.00 5.46
N ASP A 118 -12.10 9.56 4.29
CA ASP A 118 -11.82 8.93 2.99
C ASP A 118 -10.32 8.75 2.77
N LEU A 119 -9.50 9.76 3.11
CA LEU A 119 -8.04 9.64 3.07
C LEU A 119 -7.54 8.52 4.00
N VAL A 120 -8.02 8.45 5.24
CA VAL A 120 -7.64 7.39 6.20
C VAL A 120 -7.97 6.01 5.62
N LYS A 121 -9.16 5.85 5.06
CA LYS A 121 -9.60 4.60 4.42
C LYS A 121 -8.70 4.22 3.26
N LEU A 122 -8.42 5.15 2.34
CA LEU A 122 -7.56 4.91 1.18
C LEU A 122 -6.15 4.48 1.60
N LEU A 123 -5.55 5.13 2.59
CA LEU A 123 -4.23 4.76 3.12
C LEU A 123 -4.20 3.35 3.67
N ARG A 124 -5.21 2.94 4.45
CA ARG A 124 -5.29 1.59 5.02
C ARG A 124 -5.49 0.51 3.95
N GLU A 125 -6.37 0.76 3.00
CA GLU A 125 -6.65 -0.17 1.90
C GLU A 125 -5.43 -0.35 0.99
N HIS A 126 -4.72 0.73 0.69
CA HIS A 126 -3.49 0.74 -0.09
C HIS A 126 -2.39 -0.08 0.59
N VAL A 127 -2.06 0.24 1.85
CA VAL A 127 -1.03 -0.48 2.62
C VAL A 127 -1.36 -1.96 2.71
N ALA A 128 -2.61 -2.32 3.04
CA ALA A 128 -3.01 -3.73 3.13
C ALA A 128 -2.84 -4.47 1.79
N PHE A 129 -3.17 -3.81 0.67
CA PHE A 129 -3.01 -4.40 -0.64
C PHE A 129 -1.54 -4.58 -1.04
N GLU A 130 -0.71 -3.55 -0.89
CA GLU A 130 0.71 -3.65 -1.23
C GLU A 130 1.44 -4.68 -0.38
N GLU A 131 1.18 -4.74 0.93
CA GLU A 131 1.77 -5.75 1.78
C GLU A 131 1.40 -7.17 1.38
N GLU A 132 0.16 -7.40 0.93
CA GLU A 132 -0.25 -8.71 0.42
C GLU A 132 0.52 -9.08 -0.86
N VAL A 133 0.69 -8.13 -1.78
CA VAL A 133 1.50 -8.30 -3.00
C VAL A 133 2.96 -8.61 -2.64
N PHE A 134 3.52 -7.93 -1.62
CA PHE A 134 4.90 -8.16 -1.16
C PHE A 134 5.07 -9.52 -0.49
N LYS A 135 4.11 -9.96 0.34
CA LYS A 135 4.12 -11.30 0.98
C LYS A 135 4.16 -12.41 -0.06
N GLN A 136 3.37 -12.30 -1.13
CA GLN A 136 3.36 -13.28 -2.22
C GLN A 136 4.72 -13.38 -2.92
N ARG A 137 5.53 -12.32 -2.91
CA ARG A 137 6.87 -12.28 -3.52
C ARG A 137 7.99 -12.73 -2.58
N ARG A 138 7.83 -12.58 -1.27
CA ARG A 138 8.80 -13.08 -0.28
C ARG A 138 8.74 -14.59 -0.10
N SER A 139 7.59 -15.22 -0.36
CA SER A 139 7.45 -16.66 -0.28
C SER A 139 8.15 -17.32 -1.48
N PRO A 140 9.29 -18.02 -1.30
CA PRO A 140 9.87 -18.79 -2.39
C PRO A 140 8.85 -19.84 -2.83
N THR A 141 8.61 -19.89 -4.11
CA THR A 141 7.73 -20.85 -4.77
C THR A 141 8.13 -22.30 -4.42
N GLU A 142 7.57 -22.88 -3.38
CA GLU A 142 7.59 -24.34 -3.15
C GLU A 142 6.80 -25.11 -4.24
N SER A 143 6.27 -24.43 -5.24
CA SER A 143 5.38 -25.00 -6.24
C SER A 143 6.07 -25.54 -7.49
N HIS A 144 7.39 -25.42 -7.66
CA HIS A 144 8.06 -25.92 -8.88
C HIS A 144 8.85 -27.23 -8.72
N GLU A 145 9.02 -27.77 -7.53
CA GLU A 145 9.79 -29.03 -7.37
C GLU A 145 8.97 -30.32 -7.45
N LYS A 146 7.64 -30.30 -7.58
CA LYS A 146 6.82 -31.52 -7.62
C LYS A 146 6.47 -32.05 -9.02
N LYS A 147 7.01 -31.51 -10.12
CA LYS A 147 6.68 -31.98 -11.48
C LYS A 147 7.79 -32.70 -12.26
N THR A 148 8.96 -32.92 -11.70
CA THR A 148 10.05 -33.61 -12.43
C THR A 148 10.44 -34.99 -11.88
N ALA A 149 9.79 -35.50 -10.83
CA ALA A 149 10.07 -36.84 -10.25
C ALA A 149 8.98 -37.84 -10.64
N GLY A 150 8.73 -38.04 -11.94
CA GLY A 150 7.69 -38.98 -12.35
C GLY A 150 7.77 -39.51 -13.79
N SER A 151 8.91 -39.36 -14.48
CA SER A 151 9.10 -40.05 -15.76
C SER A 151 10.10 -41.17 -15.67
N GLY A 152 9.69 -42.23 -14.94
CA GLY A 152 10.35 -43.53 -14.94
C GLY A 152 10.22 -44.18 -16.32
N ARG A 153 11.30 -44.09 -17.08
CA ARG A 153 11.46 -44.71 -18.39
C ARG A 153 11.37 -46.23 -18.26
N ALA A 154 10.20 -46.82 -18.50
CA ALA A 154 10.01 -48.25 -18.60
C ALA A 154 10.89 -48.79 -19.74
N LYS A 155 11.90 -49.58 -19.39
CA LYS A 155 12.73 -50.36 -20.34
C LYS A 155 11.85 -51.43 -20.97
N ARG A 156 11.58 -51.36 -22.27
CA ARG A 156 11.00 -52.46 -23.05
C ARG A 156 11.98 -53.60 -23.12
N PRO A 157 11.55 -54.87 -22.86
CA PRO A 157 12.40 -56.05 -23.06
C PRO A 157 12.62 -56.34 -24.54
N ARG A 158 13.86 -56.59 -24.88
CA ARG A 158 14.37 -56.92 -26.23
C ARG A 158 13.95 -58.35 -26.60
N ALA A 159 13.09 -58.47 -27.57
CA ALA A 159 12.69 -59.78 -28.12
C ALA A 159 13.88 -60.46 -28.82
N THR A 160 14.27 -61.60 -28.33
CA THR A 160 15.27 -62.52 -28.95
C THR A 160 14.65 -63.20 -30.16
N ARG A 161 15.17 -62.91 -31.33
CA ARG A 161 14.82 -63.53 -32.58
C ARG A 161 15.59 -64.87 -32.68
N ARG A 162 14.90 -66.02 -32.49
CA ARG A 162 15.41 -67.35 -32.87
C ARG A 162 15.42 -67.45 -34.36
N LYS A 163 16.58 -67.86 -34.91
CA LYS A 163 16.73 -68.36 -36.29
C LYS A 163 16.44 -69.92 -36.23
N ALA A 164 15.66 -70.38 -37.16
CA ALA A 164 15.65 -71.70 -37.74
C ALA A 164 15.76 -71.54 -39.27
#